data_791c681fe7c8772e1d0d20b1a516e9f7
#
_entry.id   791c681fe7c8772e1d0d20b1a516e9f7
#
_cell.length_a   1.000
_cell.length_b   1.000
_cell.length_c   1.000
_cell.angle_alpha   90.00
_cell.angle_beta   90.00
_cell.angle_gamma   90.00
#
_symmetry.space_group_name_H-M   'P 1'
#
loop_
_entity.id
_entity.type
_entity.pdbx_description
1 polymer ?
#
loop_
_entity_poly.entity_id
_entity_poly.type
_entity_poly.pdbx_seq_one_letter_code
_entity_poly.pdbx_strand_id
1 'polypeptide(L)'
;MTPADMEELVSTRGDNVKNIGAKLSKLVHQIPRLHAEATILPLTRSVLSVELALTADFEYDPEVHGPSQGFHLLVEDGDGEQLVYYQYWLLKARYAEETQYVNFTVPLFDPMPPQYFLRILSDTWLKGETTNVISFRSLILPEKFPPHTELLDLQPLPITALHNPQYEALYQDSISYLNPIQTQVFQTVYESDTNVLVAARAGSGKGLIAEFAMLRLFATQPEAKILYVNPVKDVCDRKFHDWTELFQNKLGIMIGRFIGDPKEDTVTLGKCKVIITTPGHLDYYTNKGLHLKLLQVGVLIEIDHSIFVW
;
A
#
# COMPACT_ATOMS: atom_id res chain seq x y z
N MET A 1 -39.09 -3.97 9.61
CA MET A 1 -40.06 -4.51 10.64
C MET A 1 -40.10 -3.52 11.78
N THR A 2 -41.26 -3.08 12.16
CA THR A 2 -41.42 -2.19 13.32
C THR A 2 -41.29 -2.97 14.64
N PRO A 3 -41.04 -2.30 15.79
CA PRO A 3 -41.04 -2.98 17.10
C PRO A 3 -42.37 -3.68 17.41
N ALA A 4 -43.47 -3.14 16.89
CA ALA A 4 -44.80 -3.75 17.03
C ALA A 4 -44.93 -5.07 16.23
N ASP A 5 -44.38 -5.11 14.99
CA ASP A 5 -44.39 -6.33 14.17
C ASP A 5 -43.55 -7.44 14.83
N MET A 6 -42.43 -7.07 15.49
CA MET A 6 -41.58 -8.02 16.23
C MET A 6 -42.29 -8.52 17.52
N GLU A 7 -43.06 -7.67 18.19
CA GLU A 7 -43.81 -8.05 19.37
C GLU A 7 -44.95 -9.02 19.02
N GLU A 8 -45.62 -8.83 17.89
CA GLU A 8 -46.65 -9.75 17.37
C GLU A 8 -46.09 -11.12 17.02
N LEU A 9 -44.90 -11.18 16.37
CA LEU A 9 -44.23 -12.44 16.06
C LEU A 9 -43.80 -13.25 17.29
N VAL A 10 -43.46 -12.59 18.38
CA VAL A 10 -43.03 -13.24 19.63
C VAL A 10 -44.17 -13.59 20.54
N SER A 11 -45.24 -12.79 20.57
CA SER A 11 -46.43 -13.00 21.41
C SER A 11 -47.21 -14.24 21.06
N THR A 12 -47.05 -14.78 19.84
CA THR A 12 -47.66 -16.07 19.42
C THR A 12 -47.09 -17.31 20.12
N ARG A 13 -46.10 -17.18 21.01
CA ARG A 13 -45.37 -18.31 21.61
C ARG A 13 -45.39 -18.43 23.13
N GLY A 14 -46.25 -17.67 23.85
CA GLY A 14 -46.46 -17.92 25.29
C GLY A 14 -46.50 -16.68 26.19
N ASP A 15 -47.44 -16.67 27.06
CA ASP A 15 -47.73 -15.67 28.07
C ASP A 15 -46.58 -15.47 29.04
N ASN A 16 -45.88 -14.43 29.01
CA ASN A 16 -45.17 -13.77 30.14
C ASN A 16 -43.98 -12.89 29.80
N VAL A 17 -43.82 -12.45 28.57
CA VAL A 17 -42.66 -11.60 28.25
C VAL A 17 -43.08 -10.30 27.59
N LYS A 18 -43.53 -9.36 28.43
CA LYS A 18 -43.76 -7.97 28.00
C LYS A 18 -42.44 -7.33 27.60
N ASN A 19 -42.38 -6.66 26.45
CA ASN A 19 -41.24 -5.92 25.88
C ASN A 19 -40.14 -6.75 25.19
N ILE A 20 -40.34 -8.00 24.78
CA ILE A 20 -39.37 -8.74 23.98
C ILE A 20 -39.24 -8.13 22.59
N GLY A 21 -40.31 -7.70 21.97
CA GLY A 21 -40.32 -7.08 20.66
C GLY A 21 -39.42 -5.83 20.61
N ALA A 22 -39.50 -4.98 21.65
CA ALA A 22 -38.65 -3.80 21.75
C ALA A 22 -37.18 -4.16 21.98
N LYS A 23 -36.90 -5.19 22.80
CA LYS A 23 -35.51 -5.68 22.99
C LYS A 23 -34.91 -6.31 21.72
N LEU A 24 -35.71 -7.10 21.00
CA LEU A 24 -35.30 -7.69 19.73
C LEU A 24 -35.08 -6.61 18.67
N SER A 25 -35.95 -5.61 18.60
CA SER A 25 -35.80 -4.47 17.71
C SER A 25 -34.46 -3.75 17.98
N LYS A 26 -34.17 -3.45 19.25
CA LYS A 26 -32.89 -2.84 19.62
C LYS A 26 -31.69 -3.70 19.20
N LEU A 27 -31.72 -5.00 19.48
CA LEU A 27 -30.63 -5.92 19.09
C LEU A 27 -30.45 -6.02 17.58
N VAL A 28 -31.52 -6.02 16.80
CA VAL A 28 -31.45 -6.06 15.33
C VAL A 28 -30.81 -4.79 14.77
N HIS A 29 -31.12 -3.62 15.34
CA HIS A 29 -30.52 -2.35 14.93
C HIS A 29 -29.05 -2.20 15.40
N GLN A 30 -28.60 -3.01 16.33
CA GLN A 30 -27.21 -3.07 16.77
C GLN A 30 -26.35 -4.05 15.96
N ILE A 31 -26.93 -4.87 15.05
CA ILE A 31 -26.11 -5.76 14.20
C ILE A 31 -25.24 -4.91 13.28
N PRO A 32 -23.91 -5.00 13.38
CA PRO A 32 -23.01 -4.14 12.62
C PRO A 32 -23.14 -4.40 11.11
N ARG A 33 -23.61 -3.40 10.39
CA ARG A 33 -23.69 -3.38 8.93
C ARG A 33 -23.16 -2.05 8.43
N LEU A 34 -22.50 -2.07 7.30
CA LEU A 34 -22.03 -0.87 6.62
C LEU A 34 -22.79 -0.68 5.32
N HIS A 35 -23.27 0.53 5.09
CA HIS A 35 -23.63 0.97 3.75
C HIS A 35 -22.34 1.38 3.04
N ALA A 36 -22.14 0.91 1.80
CA ALA A 36 -20.94 1.20 1.04
C ALA A 36 -21.29 1.70 -0.35
N GLU A 37 -20.70 2.82 -0.74
CA GLU A 37 -20.74 3.33 -2.10
C GLU A 37 -19.35 3.25 -2.69
N ALA A 38 -19.20 2.63 -3.86
CA ALA A 38 -17.92 2.46 -4.53
C ALA A 38 -17.83 3.39 -5.74
N THR A 39 -16.81 4.23 -5.74
CA THR A 39 -16.40 5.02 -6.91
C THR A 39 -15.15 4.40 -7.52
N ILE A 40 -15.16 4.14 -8.81
CA ILE A 40 -14.04 3.52 -9.52
C ILE A 40 -13.40 4.49 -10.51
N LEU A 41 -12.08 4.50 -10.55
CA LEU A 41 -11.28 5.27 -11.50
C LEU A 41 -10.23 4.36 -12.14
N PRO A 42 -10.22 4.17 -13.45
CA PRO A 42 -9.19 3.39 -14.11
C PRO A 42 -7.87 4.18 -14.11
N LEU A 43 -6.87 3.67 -13.40
CA LEU A 43 -5.52 4.23 -13.40
C LEU A 43 -4.75 3.78 -14.63
N THR A 44 -4.90 2.51 -14.98
CA THR A 44 -4.34 1.89 -16.18
C THR A 44 -5.37 0.96 -16.80
N ARG A 45 -5.03 0.30 -17.90
CA ARG A 45 -5.90 -0.72 -18.51
C ARG A 45 -6.05 -1.98 -17.65
N SER A 46 -5.15 -2.18 -16.72
CA SER A 46 -5.09 -3.37 -15.85
C SER A 46 -5.22 -3.07 -14.36
N VAL A 47 -5.40 -1.80 -13.96
CA VAL A 47 -5.50 -1.40 -12.56
C VAL A 47 -6.59 -0.35 -12.39
N LEU A 48 -7.48 -0.59 -11.46
CA LEU A 48 -8.52 0.34 -11.01
C LEU A 48 -8.18 0.88 -9.63
N SER A 49 -8.39 2.16 -9.42
CA SER A 49 -8.53 2.75 -8.09
C SER A 49 -9.98 2.64 -7.66
N VAL A 50 -10.19 2.19 -6.45
CA VAL A 50 -11.51 2.09 -5.82
C VAL A 50 -11.51 2.97 -4.58
N GLU A 51 -12.44 3.91 -4.54
CA GLU A 51 -12.75 4.68 -3.34
C GLU A 51 -14.07 4.18 -2.78
N LEU A 52 -14.06 3.70 -1.54
CA LEU A 52 -15.25 3.29 -0.82
C LEU A 52 -15.64 4.36 0.19
N ALA A 53 -16.86 4.85 0.09
CA ALA A 53 -17.50 5.62 1.14
C ALA A 53 -18.29 4.66 2.03
N LEU A 54 -17.85 4.49 3.27
CA LEU A 54 -18.42 3.57 4.26
C LEU A 54 -19.19 4.35 5.32
N THR A 55 -20.46 4.03 5.49
CA THR A 55 -21.34 4.64 6.50
C THR A 55 -21.95 3.54 7.35
N ALA A 56 -21.96 3.71 8.67
CA ALA A 56 -22.60 2.75 9.57
C ALA A 56 -24.13 2.73 9.33
N ASP A 57 -24.66 1.55 9.10
CA ASP A 57 -26.10 1.27 8.98
C ASP A 57 -26.59 0.46 10.20
N PHE A 58 -26.16 0.90 11.39
CA PHE A 58 -26.53 0.31 12.67
C PHE A 58 -26.34 1.32 13.82
N GLU A 59 -27.02 1.10 14.94
CA GLU A 59 -26.83 1.89 16.15
C GLU A 59 -25.57 1.44 16.89
N TYR A 60 -24.52 2.27 16.83
CA TYR A 60 -23.27 1.99 17.53
C TYR A 60 -23.43 2.20 19.03
N ASP A 61 -23.20 1.15 19.82
CA ASP A 61 -23.23 1.19 21.27
C ASP A 61 -21.86 0.72 21.81
N PRO A 62 -21.07 1.61 22.46
CA PRO A 62 -19.75 1.23 22.97
C PRO A 62 -19.77 0.11 24.02
N GLU A 63 -20.88 -0.11 24.72
CA GLU A 63 -21.03 -1.21 25.69
C GLU A 63 -21.18 -2.57 24.98
N VAL A 64 -21.71 -2.56 23.76
CA VAL A 64 -21.98 -3.77 22.95
C VAL A 64 -20.84 -4.03 21.96
N HIS A 65 -20.36 -2.99 21.27
CA HIS A 65 -19.37 -3.10 20.19
C HIS A 65 -17.95 -2.80 20.66
N GLY A 66 -17.77 -2.31 21.90
CA GLY A 66 -16.48 -1.90 22.42
C GLY A 66 -15.99 -0.57 21.84
N PRO A 67 -14.68 -0.25 21.95
CA PRO A 67 -14.10 1.00 21.46
C PRO A 67 -13.98 1.05 19.92
N SER A 68 -14.05 -0.10 19.26
CA SER A 68 -13.99 -0.22 17.79
C SER A 68 -14.59 -1.54 17.33
N GLN A 69 -15.26 -1.51 16.18
CA GLN A 69 -15.84 -2.68 15.52
C GLN A 69 -15.01 -2.98 14.25
N GLY A 70 -14.58 -4.25 14.12
CA GLY A 70 -13.82 -4.73 12.99
C GLY A 70 -14.69 -5.20 11.83
N PHE A 71 -14.19 -4.96 10.61
CA PHE A 71 -14.79 -5.43 9.36
C PHE A 71 -13.73 -5.95 8.39
N HIS A 72 -14.10 -6.99 7.66
CA HIS A 72 -13.33 -7.51 6.54
C HIS A 72 -13.91 -6.96 5.23
N LEU A 73 -13.11 -6.22 4.49
CA LEU A 73 -13.43 -5.74 3.16
C LEU A 73 -12.84 -6.73 2.14
N LEU A 74 -13.70 -7.36 1.36
CA LEU A 74 -13.34 -8.39 0.39
C LEU A 74 -13.82 -7.95 -0.99
N VAL A 75 -12.94 -7.96 -1.99
CA VAL A 75 -13.35 -7.81 -3.39
C VAL A 75 -13.13 -9.15 -4.07
N GLU A 76 -14.20 -9.70 -4.60
CA GLU A 76 -14.23 -10.98 -5.31
C GLU A 76 -14.43 -10.73 -6.80
N ASP A 77 -13.96 -11.64 -7.64
CA ASP A 77 -14.16 -11.59 -9.08
C ASP A 77 -15.63 -11.72 -9.50
N GLY A 78 -15.90 -11.65 -10.80
CA GLY A 78 -17.26 -11.70 -11.34
C GLY A 78 -18.02 -12.99 -11.05
N ASP A 79 -17.31 -14.09 -10.79
CA ASP A 79 -17.87 -15.40 -10.48
C ASP A 79 -17.87 -15.69 -8.96
N GLY A 80 -17.21 -14.86 -8.17
CA GLY A 80 -17.09 -14.99 -6.70
C GLY A 80 -16.16 -16.13 -6.28
N GLU A 81 -15.31 -16.61 -7.18
CA GLU A 81 -14.40 -17.73 -6.91
C GLU A 81 -13.00 -17.27 -6.46
N GLN A 82 -12.58 -16.08 -6.87
CA GLN A 82 -11.26 -15.54 -6.57
C GLN A 82 -11.34 -14.26 -5.75
N LEU A 83 -10.54 -14.20 -4.69
CA LEU A 83 -10.36 -13.00 -3.90
C LEU A 83 -9.35 -12.10 -4.61
N VAL A 84 -9.82 -10.92 -5.04
CA VAL A 84 -9.02 -9.93 -5.77
C VAL A 84 -8.34 -8.95 -4.82
N TYR A 85 -9.01 -8.61 -3.72
CA TYR A 85 -8.50 -7.70 -2.70
C TYR A 85 -9.06 -8.05 -1.33
N TYR A 86 -8.25 -7.84 -0.29
CA TYR A 86 -8.63 -8.00 1.11
C TYR A 86 -8.01 -6.91 1.96
N GLN A 87 -8.85 -6.33 2.84
CA GLN A 87 -8.39 -5.41 3.88
C GLN A 87 -9.20 -5.62 5.15
N TYR A 88 -8.52 -5.62 6.31
CA TYR A 88 -9.16 -5.49 7.60
C TYR A 88 -9.28 -4.01 7.96
N TRP A 89 -10.50 -3.58 8.32
CA TRP A 89 -10.80 -2.19 8.62
C TRP A 89 -11.52 -2.06 9.95
N LEU A 90 -11.23 -0.97 10.70
CA LEU A 90 -11.77 -0.73 12.02
C LEU A 90 -12.62 0.55 12.06
N LEU A 91 -13.89 0.42 12.41
CA LEU A 91 -14.77 1.54 12.75
C LEU A 91 -14.56 1.89 14.22
N LYS A 92 -14.01 3.06 14.51
CA LYS A 92 -13.86 3.56 15.88
C LYS A 92 -15.16 4.25 16.33
N ALA A 93 -15.54 4.05 17.60
CA ALA A 93 -16.77 4.62 18.19
C ALA A 93 -16.95 6.13 17.90
N ARG A 94 -15.88 6.91 17.95
CA ARG A 94 -15.91 8.37 17.72
C ARG A 94 -16.25 8.79 16.28
N TYR A 95 -16.18 7.88 15.33
CA TYR A 95 -16.45 8.12 13.92
C TYR A 95 -17.63 7.29 13.39
N ALA A 96 -18.41 6.67 14.29
CA ALA A 96 -19.50 5.80 13.90
C ALA A 96 -20.63 6.52 13.15
N GLU A 97 -20.81 7.83 13.40
CA GLU A 97 -21.82 8.64 12.71
C GLU A 97 -21.31 9.34 11.45
N GLU A 98 -20.01 9.21 11.13
CA GLU A 98 -19.37 9.87 10.00
C GLU A 98 -19.12 8.88 8.86
N THR A 99 -19.26 9.34 7.62
CA THR A 99 -18.81 8.58 6.44
C THR A 99 -17.29 8.50 6.42
N GLN A 100 -16.76 7.30 6.34
CA GLN A 100 -15.31 7.04 6.27
C GLN A 100 -14.93 6.62 4.84
N TYR A 101 -13.78 7.08 4.37
CA TYR A 101 -13.29 6.76 3.03
C TYR A 101 -12.12 5.79 3.10
N VAL A 102 -12.19 4.75 2.27
CA VAL A 102 -11.12 3.76 2.11
C VAL A 102 -10.73 3.70 0.65
N ASN A 103 -9.45 3.95 0.37
CA ASN A 103 -8.91 3.94 -0.99
C ASN A 103 -7.94 2.77 -1.17
N PHE A 104 -8.14 2.02 -2.25
CA PHE A 104 -7.26 0.92 -2.63
C PHE A 104 -7.28 0.69 -4.14
N THR A 105 -6.40 -0.17 -4.61
CA THR A 105 -6.35 -0.55 -6.02
C THR A 105 -6.65 -2.02 -6.19
N VAL A 106 -7.30 -2.36 -7.31
CA VAL A 106 -7.57 -3.75 -7.70
C VAL A 106 -7.10 -3.99 -9.12
N PRO A 107 -6.59 -5.19 -9.44
CA PRO A 107 -6.28 -5.55 -10.81
C PRO A 107 -7.55 -5.67 -11.65
N LEU A 108 -7.44 -5.35 -12.93
CA LEU A 108 -8.47 -5.61 -13.93
C LEU A 108 -7.95 -6.66 -14.89
N PHE A 109 -8.59 -7.81 -14.93
CA PHE A 109 -8.18 -8.94 -15.75
C PHE A 109 -8.59 -8.78 -17.22
N ASP A 110 -7.88 -9.47 -18.10
CA ASP A 110 -8.21 -9.56 -19.51
C ASP A 110 -8.52 -11.04 -19.85
N PRO A 111 -9.74 -11.38 -20.32
CA PRO A 111 -10.83 -10.49 -20.67
C PRO A 111 -11.47 -9.78 -19.46
N MET A 112 -11.90 -8.53 -19.68
CA MET A 112 -12.49 -7.72 -18.60
C MET A 112 -13.80 -8.38 -18.10
N PRO A 113 -13.90 -8.69 -16.80
CA PRO A 113 -15.12 -9.21 -16.22
C PRO A 113 -16.23 -8.13 -16.24
N PRO A 114 -17.50 -8.51 -16.18
CA PRO A 114 -18.60 -7.55 -16.20
C PRO A 114 -18.70 -6.72 -14.91
N GLN A 115 -18.21 -7.27 -13.80
CA GLN A 115 -18.30 -6.67 -12.47
C GLN A 115 -17.39 -7.41 -11.49
N TYR A 116 -17.13 -6.77 -10.33
CA TYR A 116 -16.63 -7.40 -9.11
C TYR A 116 -17.68 -7.30 -8.01
N PHE A 117 -17.57 -8.17 -7.00
CA PHE A 117 -18.38 -8.14 -5.80
C PHE A 117 -17.57 -7.59 -4.64
N LEU A 118 -18.07 -6.54 -3.99
CA LEU A 118 -17.54 -6.06 -2.73
C LEU A 118 -18.37 -6.69 -1.61
N ARG A 119 -17.75 -7.50 -0.76
CA ARG A 119 -18.35 -8.04 0.45
C ARG A 119 -17.72 -7.42 1.67
N ILE A 120 -18.55 -6.96 2.57
CA ILE A 120 -18.14 -6.39 3.84
C ILE A 120 -18.71 -7.26 4.94
N LEU A 121 -17.85 -7.85 5.76
CA LEU A 121 -18.23 -8.78 6.81
C LEU A 121 -17.79 -8.23 8.17
N SER A 122 -18.68 -8.26 9.16
CA SER A 122 -18.29 -8.03 10.55
C SER A 122 -17.40 -9.18 11.04
N ASP A 123 -16.32 -8.87 11.76
CA ASP A 123 -15.39 -9.87 12.31
C ASP A 123 -15.97 -10.65 13.50
N THR A 124 -16.91 -10.05 14.24
CA THR A 124 -17.44 -10.58 15.50
C THR A 124 -18.93 -10.96 15.45
N TRP A 125 -19.67 -10.46 14.45
CA TRP A 125 -21.11 -10.66 14.39
C TRP A 125 -21.53 -11.48 13.17
N LEU A 126 -22.28 -12.56 13.43
CA LEU A 126 -22.92 -13.33 12.37
C LEU A 126 -24.03 -12.50 11.70
N LYS A 127 -24.13 -12.59 10.36
CA LYS A 127 -25.09 -11.82 9.52
C LYS A 127 -24.86 -10.30 9.50
N GLY A 128 -23.77 -9.80 10.07
CA GLY A 128 -23.27 -8.45 9.84
C GLY A 128 -22.54 -8.37 8.50
N GLU A 129 -23.25 -8.57 7.39
CA GLU A 129 -22.67 -8.57 6.04
C GLU A 129 -23.43 -7.65 5.10
N THR A 130 -22.69 -7.04 4.18
CA THR A 130 -23.21 -6.25 3.07
C THR A 130 -22.48 -6.67 1.79
N THR A 131 -23.23 -6.81 0.71
CA THR A 131 -22.67 -7.13 -0.60
C THR A 131 -23.09 -6.06 -1.59
N ASN A 132 -22.11 -5.45 -2.26
CA ASN A 132 -22.30 -4.45 -3.30
C ASN A 132 -21.65 -4.92 -4.60
N VAL A 133 -22.14 -4.42 -5.73
CA VAL A 133 -21.63 -4.73 -7.05
C VAL A 133 -20.84 -3.55 -7.58
N ILE A 134 -19.57 -3.79 -7.93
CA ILE A 134 -18.75 -2.83 -8.66
C ILE A 134 -18.87 -3.16 -10.15
N SER A 135 -19.73 -2.42 -10.86
CA SER A 135 -20.04 -2.67 -12.28
C SER A 135 -19.06 -1.97 -13.20
N PHE A 136 -18.59 -2.67 -14.23
CA PHE A 136 -17.67 -2.11 -15.25
C PHE A 136 -18.38 -1.73 -16.54
N ARG A 137 -19.70 -1.75 -16.60
CA ARG A 137 -20.49 -1.48 -17.84
C ARG A 137 -20.24 -0.09 -18.44
N SER A 138 -19.96 0.89 -17.60
CA SER A 138 -19.69 2.29 -18.03
C SER A 138 -18.22 2.66 -17.90
N LEU A 139 -17.33 1.69 -17.64
CA LEU A 139 -15.93 1.95 -17.43
C LEU A 139 -15.23 2.26 -18.77
N ILE A 140 -14.67 3.45 -18.88
CA ILE A 140 -13.88 3.88 -20.02
C ILE A 140 -12.40 3.70 -19.64
N LEU A 141 -11.76 2.71 -20.26
CA LEU A 141 -10.34 2.47 -20.00
C LEU A 141 -9.48 3.52 -20.72
N PRO A 142 -8.35 3.95 -20.11
CA PRO A 142 -7.40 4.83 -20.75
C PRO A 142 -6.83 4.18 -22.01
N GLU A 143 -6.34 5.01 -22.93
CA GLU A 143 -5.66 4.53 -24.13
C GLU A 143 -4.46 3.63 -23.77
N LYS A 144 -4.07 2.76 -24.71
CA LYS A 144 -2.83 2.00 -24.54
C LYS A 144 -1.67 2.95 -24.30
N PHE A 145 -0.82 2.63 -23.33
CA PHE A 145 0.39 3.41 -23.11
C PHE A 145 1.17 3.53 -24.43
N PRO A 146 1.79 4.68 -24.65
CA PRO A 146 2.73 4.82 -25.75
C PRO A 146 3.79 3.73 -25.68
N PRO A 147 4.44 3.34 -26.79
CA PRO A 147 5.52 2.39 -26.77
C PRO A 147 6.59 2.83 -25.75
N HIS A 148 7.29 1.86 -25.19
CA HIS A 148 8.39 2.13 -24.24
C HIS A 148 9.39 3.12 -24.84
N THR A 149 10.01 3.93 -23.97
CA THR A 149 11.04 4.90 -24.35
C THR A 149 12.18 4.21 -25.07
N GLU A 150 12.52 4.67 -26.26
CA GLU A 150 13.69 4.17 -26.99
C GLU A 150 14.98 4.51 -26.27
N LEU A 151 15.94 3.59 -26.33
CA LEU A 151 17.27 3.84 -25.82
C LEU A 151 17.99 4.77 -26.80
N LEU A 152 18.36 5.94 -26.32
CA LEU A 152 19.07 6.94 -27.11
C LEU A 152 20.56 6.55 -27.28
N ASP A 153 21.13 6.90 -28.41
CA ASP A 153 22.57 6.76 -28.66
C ASP A 153 23.32 7.95 -28.04
N LEU A 154 23.49 7.88 -26.72
CA LEU A 154 24.20 8.90 -25.94
C LEU A 154 25.65 8.47 -25.69
N GLN A 155 26.54 9.45 -25.64
CA GLN A 155 27.88 9.18 -25.17
C GLN A 155 27.85 8.76 -23.68
N PRO A 156 28.53 7.64 -23.32
CA PRO A 156 28.56 7.17 -21.94
C PRO A 156 29.10 8.25 -21.00
N LEU A 157 28.38 8.57 -19.95
CA LEU A 157 28.82 9.51 -18.93
C LEU A 157 29.90 8.86 -18.07
N PRO A 158 31.01 9.56 -17.79
CA PRO A 158 32.02 9.10 -16.83
C PRO A 158 31.42 9.18 -15.40
N ILE A 159 31.98 8.39 -14.47
CA ILE A 159 31.57 8.44 -13.06
C ILE A 159 31.80 9.80 -12.40
N THR A 160 32.73 10.59 -12.95
CA THR A 160 32.97 11.98 -12.51
C THR A 160 31.80 12.94 -12.75
N ALA A 161 30.77 12.51 -13.49
CA ALA A 161 29.51 13.24 -13.61
C ALA A 161 28.74 13.36 -12.27
N LEU A 162 29.10 12.61 -11.24
CA LEU A 162 28.58 12.79 -9.89
C LEU A 162 28.98 14.12 -9.24
N HIS A 163 30.03 14.78 -9.75
CA HIS A 163 30.54 16.06 -9.25
C HIS A 163 30.78 16.12 -7.73
N ASN A 164 31.07 14.95 -7.14
CA ASN A 164 31.36 14.80 -5.73
C ASN A 164 32.49 13.77 -5.54
N PRO A 165 33.70 14.20 -5.15
CA PRO A 165 34.85 13.31 -5.02
C PRO A 165 34.62 12.14 -4.04
N GLN A 166 33.83 12.34 -2.97
CA GLN A 166 33.51 11.27 -2.03
C GLN A 166 32.61 10.20 -2.65
N TYR A 167 31.66 10.61 -3.49
CA TYR A 167 30.77 9.69 -4.18
C TYR A 167 31.47 8.99 -5.36
N GLU A 168 32.29 9.72 -6.09
CA GLU A 168 33.11 9.16 -7.17
C GLU A 168 34.06 8.06 -6.66
N ALA A 169 34.68 8.28 -5.49
CA ALA A 169 35.56 7.30 -4.85
C ALA A 169 34.86 5.98 -4.45
N LEU A 170 33.53 5.99 -4.31
CA LEU A 170 32.76 4.77 -4.03
C LEU A 170 32.83 3.75 -5.20
N TYR A 171 32.90 4.27 -6.42
CA TYR A 171 32.77 3.48 -7.66
C TYR A 171 34.03 3.43 -8.50
N GLN A 172 35.07 4.19 -8.14
CA GLN A 172 36.28 4.42 -8.92
C GLN A 172 36.98 3.12 -9.35
N ASP A 173 36.94 2.10 -8.48
CA ASP A 173 37.59 0.81 -8.75
C ASP A 173 36.74 -0.13 -9.61
N SER A 174 35.43 0.15 -9.74
CA SER A 174 34.50 -0.76 -10.38
C SER A 174 33.85 -0.22 -11.65
N ILE A 175 33.69 1.11 -11.76
CA ILE A 175 32.91 1.74 -12.84
C ILE A 175 33.65 2.98 -13.33
N SER A 176 34.10 2.97 -14.59
CA SER A 176 34.68 4.15 -15.23
C SER A 176 33.63 4.97 -15.98
N TYR A 177 32.71 4.29 -16.64
CA TYR A 177 31.63 4.89 -17.44
C TYR A 177 30.30 4.23 -17.16
N LEU A 178 29.24 5.03 -17.20
CA LEU A 178 27.88 4.55 -17.09
C LEU A 178 27.44 3.84 -18.36
N ASN A 179 26.64 2.80 -18.24
CA ASN A 179 26.07 2.14 -19.40
C ASN A 179 24.97 3.01 -20.07
N PRO A 180 24.49 2.69 -21.29
CA PRO A 180 23.54 3.52 -22.00
C PRO A 180 22.25 3.82 -21.22
N ILE A 181 21.70 2.82 -20.50
CA ILE A 181 20.48 3.02 -19.68
C ILE A 181 20.78 3.95 -18.51
N GLN A 182 21.88 3.74 -17.80
CA GLN A 182 22.29 4.58 -16.69
C GLN A 182 22.57 6.01 -17.15
N THR A 183 23.25 6.18 -18.30
CA THR A 183 23.52 7.48 -18.90
C THR A 183 22.24 8.22 -19.23
N GLN A 184 21.24 7.55 -19.84
CA GLN A 184 20.00 8.16 -20.25
C GLN A 184 19.15 8.64 -19.07
N VAL A 185 19.14 7.91 -17.96
CA VAL A 185 18.32 8.25 -16.79
C VAL A 185 19.06 9.10 -15.76
N PHE A 186 20.38 9.24 -15.88
CA PHE A 186 21.25 9.88 -14.88
C PHE A 186 20.74 11.27 -14.48
N GLN A 187 20.54 12.13 -15.47
CA GLN A 187 20.09 13.50 -15.20
C GLN A 187 18.74 13.54 -14.46
N THR A 188 17.80 12.70 -14.87
CA THR A 188 16.47 12.64 -14.23
C THR A 188 16.57 12.15 -12.79
N VAL A 189 17.40 11.13 -12.52
CA VAL A 189 17.50 10.52 -11.20
C VAL A 189 18.43 11.29 -10.25
N TYR A 190 19.53 11.85 -10.77
CA TYR A 190 20.55 12.48 -9.94
C TYR A 190 20.42 14.00 -9.81
N GLU A 191 19.82 14.66 -10.82
CA GLU A 191 19.72 16.13 -10.86
C GLU A 191 18.28 16.66 -10.67
N SER A 192 17.25 15.80 -10.74
CA SER A 192 15.86 16.23 -10.57
C SER A 192 15.13 15.46 -9.47
N ASP A 193 14.02 16.03 -8.97
CA ASP A 193 13.15 15.42 -7.95
C ASP A 193 11.91 14.75 -8.58
N THR A 194 12.02 14.34 -9.84
CA THR A 194 10.90 13.70 -10.55
C THR A 194 10.85 12.20 -10.27
N ASN A 195 9.63 11.67 -10.17
CA ASN A 195 9.41 10.24 -10.04
C ASN A 195 9.84 9.52 -11.34
N VAL A 196 10.57 8.43 -11.21
CA VAL A 196 11.16 7.71 -12.34
C VAL A 196 10.80 6.24 -12.28
N LEU A 197 10.34 5.71 -13.41
CA LEU A 197 10.18 4.27 -13.63
C LEU A 197 11.27 3.79 -14.60
N VAL A 198 12.12 2.87 -14.15
CA VAL A 198 13.16 2.25 -14.98
C VAL A 198 12.82 0.78 -15.22
N ALA A 199 12.20 0.50 -16.37
CA ALA A 199 11.89 -0.85 -16.82
C ALA A 199 13.01 -1.34 -17.75
N ALA A 200 13.83 -2.26 -17.27
CA ALA A 200 14.95 -2.81 -18.03
C ALA A 200 15.24 -4.26 -17.61
N ARG A 201 15.93 -5.02 -18.46
CA ARG A 201 16.24 -6.44 -18.21
C ARG A 201 17.03 -6.63 -16.90
N ALA A 202 16.92 -7.82 -16.32
CA ALA A 202 17.77 -8.20 -15.20
C ALA A 202 19.25 -8.10 -15.61
N GLY A 203 20.11 -7.64 -14.70
CA GLY A 203 21.54 -7.42 -14.98
C GLY A 203 21.88 -6.12 -15.73
N SER A 204 20.91 -5.28 -16.09
CA SER A 204 21.15 -4.00 -16.79
C SER A 204 21.72 -2.88 -15.91
N GLY A 205 22.08 -3.16 -14.66
CA GLY A 205 22.67 -2.17 -13.75
C GLY A 205 21.68 -1.23 -13.08
N LYS A 206 20.39 -1.62 -12.99
CA LYS A 206 19.35 -0.84 -12.29
C LYS A 206 19.71 -0.50 -10.83
N GLY A 207 20.44 -1.40 -10.16
CA GLY A 207 20.86 -1.15 -8.76
C GLY A 207 21.67 0.12 -8.59
N LEU A 208 22.54 0.44 -9.54
CA LEU A 208 23.33 1.68 -9.53
C LEU A 208 22.46 2.92 -9.72
N ILE A 209 21.39 2.82 -10.52
CA ILE A 209 20.43 3.92 -10.70
C ILE A 209 19.73 4.24 -9.36
N ALA A 210 19.36 3.21 -8.62
CA ALA A 210 18.82 3.37 -7.27
C ALA A 210 19.82 4.04 -6.33
N GLU A 211 21.09 3.65 -6.40
CA GLU A 211 22.18 4.25 -5.61
C GLU A 211 22.40 5.74 -5.95
N PHE A 212 22.27 6.15 -7.21
CA PHE A 212 22.31 7.57 -7.58
C PHE A 212 21.19 8.39 -6.95
N ALA A 213 19.96 7.87 -6.92
CA ALA A 213 18.86 8.52 -6.22
C ALA A 213 19.16 8.67 -4.71
N MET A 214 19.75 7.65 -4.10
CA MET A 214 20.15 7.69 -2.70
C MET A 214 21.24 8.75 -2.45
N LEU A 215 22.28 8.79 -3.29
CA LEU A 215 23.36 9.77 -3.18
C LEU A 215 22.86 11.20 -3.33
N ARG A 216 21.92 11.43 -4.25
CA ARG A 216 21.25 12.72 -4.38
C ARG A 216 20.55 13.11 -3.09
N LEU A 217 19.73 12.22 -2.51
CA LEU A 217 19.01 12.51 -1.27
C LEU A 217 19.96 12.79 -0.11
N PHE A 218 21.07 12.05 -0.02
CA PHE A 218 22.07 12.29 1.02
C PHE A 218 22.70 13.68 0.92
N ALA A 219 22.86 14.21 -0.30
CA ALA A 219 23.39 15.54 -0.54
C ALA A 219 22.37 16.66 -0.32
N THR A 220 21.11 16.44 -0.72
CA THR A 220 20.09 17.49 -0.75
C THR A 220 19.23 17.55 0.52
N GLN A 221 18.96 16.39 1.13
CA GLN A 221 18.06 16.26 2.28
C GLN A 221 18.69 15.35 3.36
N PRO A 222 19.64 15.86 4.16
CA PRO A 222 20.38 15.03 5.13
C PRO A 222 19.50 14.36 6.19
N GLU A 223 18.33 14.90 6.49
CA GLU A 223 17.41 14.34 7.50
C GLU A 223 16.38 13.35 6.91
N ALA A 224 16.23 13.32 5.60
CA ALA A 224 15.29 12.41 4.95
C ALA A 224 15.77 10.96 4.97
N LYS A 225 14.82 10.03 4.99
CA LYS A 225 15.06 8.59 4.99
C LYS A 225 14.79 7.99 3.62
N ILE A 226 15.41 6.86 3.38
CA ILE A 226 15.23 6.05 2.18
C ILE A 226 14.59 4.74 2.58
N LEU A 227 13.55 4.36 1.87
CA LEU A 227 12.91 3.06 2.00
C LEU A 227 13.15 2.25 0.72
N TYR A 228 13.78 1.11 0.87
CA TYR A 228 14.02 0.16 -0.20
C TYR A 228 13.14 -1.07 0.02
N VAL A 229 12.31 -1.37 -0.96
CA VAL A 229 11.35 -2.48 -0.88
C VAL A 229 11.65 -3.50 -1.98
N ASN A 230 11.80 -4.75 -1.60
CA ASN A 230 11.97 -5.84 -2.57
C ASN A 230 11.22 -7.09 -2.09
N PRO A 231 10.45 -7.77 -2.96
CA PRO A 231 9.68 -8.95 -2.58
C PRO A 231 10.55 -10.14 -2.19
N VAL A 232 11.79 -10.20 -2.66
CA VAL A 232 12.70 -11.33 -2.42
C VAL A 232 13.62 -11.02 -1.24
N LYS A 233 13.44 -11.76 -0.14
CA LYS A 233 14.23 -11.57 1.09
C LYS A 233 15.73 -11.69 0.86
N ASP A 234 16.17 -12.67 0.08
CA ASP A 234 17.61 -12.88 -0.21
C ASP A 234 18.24 -11.69 -0.94
N VAL A 235 17.43 -10.98 -1.76
CA VAL A 235 17.88 -9.73 -2.42
C VAL A 235 18.01 -8.61 -1.39
N CYS A 236 17.06 -8.51 -0.46
CA CYS A 236 17.15 -7.55 0.65
C CYS A 236 18.39 -7.80 1.52
N ASP A 237 18.66 -9.04 1.88
CA ASP A 237 19.81 -9.42 2.71
C ASP A 237 21.15 -9.12 1.99
N ARG A 238 21.22 -9.40 0.69
CA ARG A 238 22.41 -9.07 -0.13
C ARG A 238 22.59 -7.55 -0.22
N LYS A 239 21.53 -6.79 -0.52
CA LYS A 239 21.60 -5.33 -0.59
C LYS A 239 21.95 -4.69 0.75
N PHE A 240 21.48 -5.25 1.84
CA PHE A 240 21.88 -4.82 3.18
C PHE A 240 23.39 -4.95 3.37
N HIS A 241 23.97 -6.07 2.98
CA HIS A 241 25.41 -6.30 3.07
C HIS A 241 26.19 -5.34 2.16
N ASP A 242 25.85 -5.28 0.88
CA ASP A 242 26.51 -4.45 -0.11
C ASP A 242 26.50 -2.96 0.29
N TRP A 243 25.35 -2.45 0.74
CA TRP A 243 25.20 -1.04 1.10
C TRP A 243 25.78 -0.72 2.48
N THR A 244 25.88 -1.70 3.38
CA THR A 244 26.65 -1.53 4.61
C THR A 244 28.13 -1.31 4.27
N GLU A 245 28.69 -2.08 3.38
CA GLU A 245 30.07 -1.87 2.94
C GLU A 245 30.25 -0.54 2.17
N LEU A 246 29.34 -0.24 1.26
CA LEU A 246 29.45 0.91 0.37
C LEU A 246 29.16 2.24 1.08
N PHE A 247 28.04 2.32 1.82
CA PHE A 247 27.59 3.59 2.41
C PHE A 247 27.91 3.71 3.89
N GLN A 248 27.72 2.65 4.69
CA GLN A 248 27.96 2.75 6.12
C GLN A 248 29.44 2.85 6.43
N ASN A 249 30.27 1.97 5.85
CA ASN A 249 31.70 1.94 6.13
C ASN A 249 32.46 3.11 5.48
N LYS A 250 32.04 3.59 4.30
CA LYS A 250 32.74 4.65 3.57
C LYS A 250 32.16 6.05 3.81
N LEU A 251 30.85 6.18 4.03
CA LEU A 251 30.17 7.48 4.21
C LEU A 251 29.59 7.69 5.62
N GLY A 252 29.63 6.67 6.49
CA GLY A 252 29.04 6.76 7.83
C GLY A 252 27.50 6.76 7.86
N ILE A 253 26.83 6.38 6.77
CA ILE A 253 25.39 6.39 6.64
C ILE A 253 24.82 5.07 7.17
N MET A 254 24.04 5.15 8.25
CA MET A 254 23.46 3.97 8.89
C MET A 254 22.42 3.26 8.01
N ILE A 255 22.68 1.99 7.73
CA ILE A 255 21.79 1.09 6.98
C ILE A 255 21.10 0.15 7.95
N GLY A 256 19.79 -0.05 7.78
CA GLY A 256 19.00 -0.96 8.58
C GLY A 256 18.08 -1.83 7.73
N ARG A 257 17.56 -2.88 8.34
CA ARG A 257 16.53 -3.72 7.71
C ARG A 257 15.42 -4.01 8.71
N PHE A 258 14.20 -4.15 8.22
CA PHE A 258 13.11 -4.67 9.04
C PHE A 258 13.16 -6.20 9.06
N ILE A 259 13.08 -6.75 10.25
CA ILE A 259 13.15 -8.20 10.50
C ILE A 259 11.81 -8.77 10.94
N GLY A 260 10.81 -7.90 11.20
CA GLY A 260 9.48 -8.29 11.67
C GLY A 260 9.30 -8.23 13.18
N ASP A 261 10.33 -7.83 13.95
CA ASP A 261 10.20 -7.54 15.38
C ASP A 261 9.88 -6.05 15.60
N PRO A 262 8.69 -5.70 16.13
CA PRO A 262 8.28 -4.31 16.31
C PRO A 262 9.23 -3.47 17.18
N LYS A 263 9.91 -4.10 18.15
CA LYS A 263 10.84 -3.39 19.04
C LYS A 263 12.15 -3.05 18.33
N GLU A 264 12.73 -4.03 17.66
CA GLU A 264 13.99 -3.86 16.92
C GLU A 264 13.79 -2.97 15.70
N ASP A 265 12.68 -3.14 14.99
CA ASP A 265 12.36 -2.35 13.80
C ASP A 265 12.07 -0.88 14.15
N THR A 266 11.49 -0.61 15.33
CA THR A 266 11.32 0.78 15.82
C THR A 266 12.68 1.43 16.12
N VAL A 267 13.63 0.69 16.69
CA VAL A 267 14.99 1.19 16.92
C VAL A 267 15.71 1.42 15.60
N THR A 268 15.58 0.50 14.65
CA THR A 268 16.11 0.62 13.28
C THR A 268 15.54 1.86 12.59
N LEU A 269 14.24 2.08 12.69
CA LEU A 269 13.56 3.25 12.17
C LEU A 269 14.10 4.55 12.75
N GLY A 270 14.41 4.57 14.05
CA GLY A 270 14.95 5.75 14.72
C GLY A 270 16.39 6.09 14.33
N LYS A 271 17.22 5.07 14.07
CA LYS A 271 18.68 5.24 13.90
C LYS A 271 19.15 5.22 12.45
N CYS A 272 18.48 4.42 11.60
CA CYS A 272 18.95 4.21 10.25
C CYS A 272 18.36 5.22 9.25
N LYS A 273 19.19 5.60 8.29
CA LYS A 273 18.81 6.49 7.21
C LYS A 273 18.26 5.74 6.00
N VAL A 274 18.81 4.58 5.73
CA VAL A 274 18.33 3.65 4.71
C VAL A 274 17.71 2.45 5.39
N ILE A 275 16.48 2.11 5.01
CA ILE A 275 15.72 1.00 5.55
C ILE A 275 15.38 0.04 4.41
N ILE A 276 15.79 -1.21 4.57
CA ILE A 276 15.54 -2.27 3.59
C ILE A 276 14.44 -3.16 4.14
N THR A 277 13.42 -3.44 3.34
CA THR A 277 12.27 -4.24 3.78
C THR A 277 11.65 -5.04 2.64
N THR A 278 10.78 -5.97 3.01
CA THR A 278 9.90 -6.67 2.07
C THR A 278 8.50 -6.06 2.10
N PRO A 279 7.68 -6.20 1.03
CA PRO A 279 6.31 -5.70 1.02
C PRO A 279 5.47 -6.20 2.19
N GLY A 280 5.60 -7.48 2.56
CA GLY A 280 4.86 -8.07 3.68
C GLY A 280 5.21 -7.45 5.04
N HIS A 281 6.48 -7.14 5.30
CA HIS A 281 6.86 -6.43 6.53
C HIS A 281 6.38 -4.98 6.51
N LEU A 282 6.45 -4.31 5.35
CA LEU A 282 5.97 -2.94 5.21
C LEU A 282 4.47 -2.86 5.46
N ASP A 283 3.67 -3.74 4.84
CA ASP A 283 2.23 -3.82 5.03
C ASP A 283 1.84 -4.08 6.51
N TYR A 284 2.53 -5.01 7.17
CA TYR A 284 2.33 -5.27 8.59
C TYR A 284 2.48 -4.01 9.46
N TYR A 285 3.49 -3.16 9.19
CA TYR A 285 3.71 -1.94 9.95
C TYR A 285 2.74 -0.82 9.58
N THR A 286 2.37 -0.68 8.33
CA THR A 286 1.41 0.32 7.89
C THR A 286 0.03 0.04 8.49
N ASN A 287 -0.40 -1.21 8.50
CA ASN A 287 -1.69 -1.63 9.06
C ASN A 287 -1.75 -1.54 10.60
N LYS A 288 -0.64 -1.70 11.29
CA LYS A 288 -0.57 -1.56 12.77
C LYS A 288 -0.44 -0.11 13.24
N GLY A 289 -0.50 0.87 12.36
CA GLY A 289 -0.48 2.28 12.73
C GLY A 289 0.87 2.77 13.23
N LEU A 290 1.96 2.06 12.91
CA LEU A 290 3.30 2.63 13.01
C LEU A 290 3.34 3.75 11.96
N HIS A 291 3.11 4.96 12.43
CA HIS A 291 2.89 6.11 11.57
C HIS A 291 4.07 6.27 10.61
N LEU A 292 3.84 6.02 9.33
CA LEU A 292 4.73 6.44 8.24
C LEU A 292 5.11 7.94 8.33
N LYS A 293 4.35 8.73 9.09
CA LYS A 293 4.70 10.11 9.47
C LYS A 293 6.02 10.22 10.25
N LEU A 294 6.49 9.15 10.91
CA LEU A 294 7.83 9.12 11.51
C LEU A 294 8.92 8.84 10.48
N LEU A 295 8.55 8.34 9.30
CA LEU A 295 9.47 8.01 8.25
C LEU A 295 9.73 9.22 7.38
N GLN A 296 9.78 10.36 7.53
CA GLN A 296 10.13 11.42 6.56
C GLN A 296 10.85 10.81 5.32
N VAL A 297 10.13 9.93 4.62
CA VAL A 297 10.67 9.22 3.46
C VAL A 297 10.82 10.22 2.34
N GLY A 298 12.06 10.51 1.97
CA GLY A 298 12.38 11.36 0.84
C GLY A 298 12.45 10.57 -0.47
N VAL A 299 12.81 9.28 -0.39
CA VAL A 299 12.87 8.38 -1.55
C VAL A 299 12.34 7.01 -1.18
N LEU A 300 11.38 6.53 -1.95
CA LEU A 300 10.92 5.15 -1.95
C LEU A 300 11.46 4.46 -3.20
N ILE A 301 12.19 3.36 -3.01
CA ILE A 301 12.71 2.53 -4.10
C ILE A 301 12.02 1.19 -4.01
N GLU A 302 11.20 0.89 -5.00
CA GLU A 302 10.54 -0.40 -5.13
C GLU A 302 11.17 -1.16 -6.29
N ILE A 303 11.58 -2.41 -6.06
CA ILE A 303 12.18 -3.26 -7.08
C ILE A 303 11.41 -4.58 -7.12
N ASP A 304 10.65 -4.74 -8.20
CA ASP A 304 10.22 -6.03 -8.69
C ASP A 304 11.01 -6.33 -9.98
N HIS A 305 10.39 -6.43 -11.13
CA HIS A 305 11.11 -6.50 -12.41
C HIS A 305 11.52 -5.11 -12.93
N SER A 306 11.00 -4.06 -12.35
CA SER A 306 11.25 -2.65 -12.66
C SER A 306 11.67 -1.88 -11.39
N ILE A 307 12.40 -0.76 -11.54
CA ILE A 307 12.69 0.13 -10.41
C ILE A 307 11.76 1.34 -10.50
N PHE A 308 11.02 1.57 -9.42
CA PHE A 308 10.32 2.82 -9.16
C PHE A 308 11.14 3.64 -8.17
N VAL A 309 11.36 4.91 -8.49
CA VAL A 309 11.96 5.90 -7.57
C VAL A 309 10.91 6.98 -7.39
N TRP A 310 10.42 7.10 -6.15
CA TRP A 310 9.38 8.07 -5.75
C TRP A 310 10.00 9.16 -4.91
#